data_0491ea0b3cc825d38d928062f0727614
#
_entry.id   0491ea0b3cc825d38d928062f0727614
#
_cell.length_a   1.000
_cell.length_b   1.000
_cell.length_c   1.000
_cell.angle_alpha   90.00
_cell.angle_beta   90.00
_cell.angle_gamma   90.00
#
_symmetry.space_group_name_H-M   'P 1'
#
loop_
_entity.id
_entity.type
_entity.pdbx_description
1 polymer ?
#
loop_
_entity_poly.entity_id
_entity_poly.type
_entity_poly.pdbx_seq_one_letter_code
_entity_poly.pdbx_strand_id
1 'polypeptide(L)'
;VYSSDDGGRTWGFLSRVNDFGAPGSLTQLPDGRLVMVYGYRLAPSGIRAKVSEDGGKSWGPELIVRDDGGSWDLGYPNAWTTDDGKVGVIYYFNSKDDPIQAGGGVRHIVRSIFSVDDLA
;
A
#
# COMPACT_ATOMS: atom_id res chain seq x y z
N VAL A 1 -9.74 3.19 8.50
CA VAL A 1 -8.92 4.21 9.19
C VAL A 1 -9.64 4.68 10.43
N TYR A 2 -8.88 4.86 11.49
CA TYR A 2 -9.31 5.50 12.73
C TYR A 2 -8.49 6.77 12.92
N SER A 3 -9.06 7.77 13.53
CA SER A 3 -8.39 9.04 13.85
C SER A 3 -8.50 9.38 15.33
N SER A 4 -7.58 10.21 15.79
CA SER A 4 -7.56 10.75 17.15
C SER A 4 -7.36 12.26 17.09
N ASP A 5 -8.14 12.99 17.89
CA ASP A 5 -8.05 14.45 18.03
C ASP A 5 -7.39 14.87 19.36
N ASP A 6 -6.96 13.91 20.19
CA ASP A 6 -6.44 14.15 21.54
C ASP A 6 -5.03 13.56 21.78
N GLY A 7 -4.23 13.47 20.71
CA GLY A 7 -2.86 12.96 20.79
C GLY A 7 -2.77 11.44 20.96
N GLY A 8 -3.76 10.70 20.48
CA GLY A 8 -3.76 9.24 20.50
C GLY A 8 -4.35 8.63 21.79
N ARG A 9 -5.00 9.42 22.63
CA ARG A 9 -5.65 8.92 23.86
C ARG A 9 -6.96 8.22 23.58
N THR A 10 -7.73 8.74 22.62
CA THR A 10 -8.97 8.14 22.13
C THR A 10 -8.96 8.08 20.60
N TRP A 11 -9.63 7.08 20.04
CA TRP A 11 -9.66 6.82 18.61
C TRP A 11 -11.10 6.58 18.16
N GLY A 12 -11.49 7.20 17.05
CA GLY A 12 -12.78 7.01 16.42
C GLY A 12 -12.65 6.53 14.99
N PHE A 13 -13.64 5.78 14.51
CA PHE A 13 -13.71 5.39 13.10
C PHE A 13 -13.84 6.63 12.22
N LEU A 14 -12.99 6.74 11.21
CA LEU A 14 -12.99 7.83 10.25
C LEU A 14 -13.56 7.39 8.90
N SER A 15 -12.96 6.36 8.30
CA SER A 15 -13.35 5.91 6.96
C SER A 15 -12.87 4.49 6.65
N ARG A 16 -13.50 3.89 5.65
CA ARG A 16 -13.07 2.63 5.04
C ARG A 16 -12.23 2.91 3.80
N VAL A 17 -11.05 2.31 3.72
CA VAL A 17 -10.13 2.49 2.59
C VAL A 17 -10.50 1.57 1.42
N ASN A 18 -10.69 0.28 1.72
CA ASN A 18 -10.88 -0.77 0.73
C ASN A 18 -11.75 -1.89 1.27
N ASP A 19 -12.18 -2.79 0.38
CA ASP A 19 -12.87 -4.03 0.75
C ASP A 19 -11.90 -5.20 0.93
N PHE A 20 -10.81 -5.18 0.17
CA PHE A 20 -9.76 -6.20 0.19
C PHE A 20 -8.38 -5.55 0.22
N GLY A 21 -7.47 -6.18 0.94
CA GLY A 21 -6.09 -5.74 1.06
C GLY A 21 -5.72 -5.43 2.51
N ALA A 22 -4.63 -6.04 2.95
CA ALA A 22 -4.08 -5.86 4.30
C ALA A 22 -2.68 -6.52 4.38
N PRO A 23 -1.87 -6.14 5.37
CA PRO A 23 -1.99 -4.91 6.15
C PRO A 23 -1.70 -3.67 5.31
N GLY A 24 -2.05 -2.50 5.83
CA GLY A 24 -1.81 -1.21 5.20
C GLY A 24 -0.74 -0.39 5.91
N SER A 25 -0.07 0.46 5.15
CA SER A 25 0.86 1.47 5.63
C SER A 25 0.48 2.84 5.09
N LEU A 26 0.40 3.82 5.98
CA LEU A 26 -0.03 5.18 5.67
C LEU A 26 1.17 6.12 5.64
N THR A 27 1.25 6.96 4.62
CA THR A 27 2.20 8.07 4.55
C THR A 27 1.52 9.34 4.04
N GLN A 28 2.12 10.50 4.31
CA GLN A 28 1.61 11.79 3.86
C GLN A 28 2.58 12.43 2.88
N LEU A 29 2.06 12.88 1.75
CA LEU A 29 2.82 13.64 0.75
C LEU A 29 3.02 15.10 1.20
N PRO A 30 4.02 15.81 0.63
CA PRO A 30 4.28 17.21 0.97
C PRO A 30 3.10 18.16 0.70
N ASP A 31 2.23 17.81 -0.25
CA ASP A 31 1.02 18.57 -0.58
C ASP A 31 -0.17 18.28 0.36
N GLY A 32 0.02 17.39 1.35
CA GLY A 32 -0.99 17.04 2.34
C GLY A 32 -1.84 15.83 2.01
N ARG A 33 -1.78 15.30 0.77
CA ARG A 33 -2.47 14.05 0.42
C ARG A 33 -1.97 12.90 1.27
N LEU A 34 -2.88 11.99 1.63
CA LEU A 34 -2.53 10.75 2.33
C LEU A 34 -2.49 9.60 1.32
N VAL A 35 -1.52 8.73 1.46
CA VAL A 35 -1.39 7.53 0.62
C VAL A 35 -1.39 6.30 1.51
N MET A 36 -2.36 5.41 1.28
CA MET A 36 -2.43 4.10 1.90
C MET A 36 -1.92 3.06 0.93
N VAL A 37 -0.84 2.38 1.28
CA VAL A 37 -0.27 1.26 0.51
C VAL A 37 -0.58 -0.03 1.23
N TYR A 38 -0.99 -1.06 0.51
CA TYR A 38 -1.37 -2.35 1.10
C TYR A 38 -1.05 -3.54 0.19
N GLY A 39 -0.90 -4.71 0.81
CA GLY A 39 -0.81 -5.98 0.10
C GLY A 39 -2.18 -6.39 -0.45
N TYR A 40 -2.22 -6.80 -1.71
CA TYR A 40 -3.43 -7.29 -2.37
C TYR A 40 -3.24 -8.77 -2.71
N ARG A 41 -4.03 -9.62 -2.06
CA ARG A 41 -3.83 -11.09 -2.05
C ARG A 41 -4.81 -11.87 -2.93
N LEU A 42 -5.73 -11.17 -3.60
CA LEU A 42 -6.56 -11.76 -4.65
C LEU A 42 -5.81 -11.71 -5.99
N ALA A 43 -6.22 -12.54 -6.93
CA ALA A 43 -5.61 -12.52 -8.27
C ALA A 43 -6.12 -11.32 -9.10
N PRO A 44 -5.23 -10.58 -9.78
CA PRO A 44 -3.77 -10.65 -9.77
C PRO A 44 -3.20 -10.05 -8.50
N SER A 45 -2.47 -10.86 -7.73
CA SER A 45 -1.91 -10.45 -6.45
C SER A 45 -0.73 -9.49 -6.61
N GLY A 46 -0.55 -8.61 -5.63
CA GLY A 46 0.48 -7.60 -5.70
C GLY A 46 0.38 -6.53 -4.62
N ILE A 47 0.81 -5.33 -4.97
CA ILE A 47 0.76 -4.15 -4.10
C ILE A 47 -0.15 -3.12 -4.73
N ARG A 48 -1.03 -2.55 -3.91
CA ARG A 48 -1.98 -1.51 -4.31
C ARG A 48 -1.83 -0.28 -3.43
N ALA A 49 -2.36 0.83 -3.91
CA ALA A 49 -2.43 2.06 -3.14
C ALA A 49 -3.78 2.77 -3.37
N LYS A 50 -4.14 3.62 -2.42
CA LYS A 50 -5.22 4.61 -2.56
C LYS A 50 -4.78 5.94 -2.00
N VAL A 51 -5.32 7.01 -2.57
CA VAL A 51 -5.01 8.39 -2.20
C VAL A 51 -6.24 9.04 -1.59
N SER A 52 -6.03 9.78 -0.52
CA SER A 52 -7.04 10.65 0.08
C SER A 52 -6.59 12.11 -0.04
N GLU A 53 -7.48 12.98 -0.50
CA GLU A 53 -7.27 14.42 -0.65
C GLU A 53 -7.95 15.23 0.47
N ASP A 54 -8.65 14.55 1.39
CA ASP A 54 -9.51 15.17 2.39
C ASP A 54 -9.19 14.75 3.83
N GLY A 55 -7.93 14.40 4.08
CA GLY A 55 -7.46 14.01 5.41
C GLY A 55 -7.92 12.62 5.83
N GLY A 56 -8.15 11.73 4.90
CA GLY A 56 -8.53 10.33 5.16
C GLY A 56 -10.03 10.10 5.31
N LYS A 57 -10.86 11.09 5.00
CA LYS A 57 -12.33 10.97 5.08
C LYS A 57 -12.90 10.17 3.92
N SER A 58 -12.29 10.31 2.74
CA SER A 58 -12.59 9.51 1.56
C SER A 58 -11.33 9.09 0.82
N TRP A 59 -11.44 8.09 -0.04
CA TRP A 59 -10.33 7.50 -0.78
C TRP A 59 -10.68 7.38 -2.25
N GLY A 60 -9.74 7.77 -3.09
CA GLY A 60 -9.84 7.67 -4.54
C GLY A 60 -9.83 6.23 -5.06
N PRO A 61 -9.78 6.06 -6.38
CA PRO A 61 -9.69 4.74 -6.99
C PRO A 61 -8.42 3.99 -6.57
N GLU A 62 -8.48 2.67 -6.68
CA GLU A 62 -7.33 1.82 -6.42
C GLU A 62 -6.26 2.01 -7.51
N LEU A 63 -5.03 2.24 -7.08
CA LEU A 63 -3.86 2.35 -7.92
C LEU A 63 -3.07 1.05 -7.87
N ILE A 64 -2.60 0.57 -9.00
CA ILE A 64 -1.78 -0.63 -9.11
C ILE A 64 -0.31 -0.24 -9.03
N VAL A 65 0.35 -0.56 -7.91
CA VAL A 65 1.79 -0.39 -7.77
C VAL A 65 2.51 -1.53 -8.49
N ARG A 66 2.05 -2.76 -8.30
CA ARG A 66 2.42 -3.94 -9.09
C ARG A 66 1.39 -5.05 -8.93
N ASP A 67 1.29 -5.93 -9.93
CA ASP A 67 0.29 -6.99 -10.00
C ASP A 67 0.85 -8.34 -10.49
N ASP A 68 2.15 -8.53 -10.32
CA ASP A 68 2.91 -9.69 -10.79
C ASP A 68 3.29 -10.65 -9.68
N GLY A 69 2.49 -10.71 -8.62
CA GLY A 69 2.65 -11.67 -7.55
C GLY A 69 2.42 -13.12 -7.99
N GLY A 70 3.27 -14.02 -7.54
CA GLY A 70 3.16 -15.45 -7.84
C GLY A 70 2.15 -16.18 -6.96
N SER A 71 1.90 -15.65 -5.77
CA SER A 71 0.92 -16.18 -4.82
C SER A 71 0.41 -15.07 -3.89
N TRP A 72 -0.56 -15.43 -3.04
CA TRP A 72 -1.13 -14.53 -2.02
C TRP A 72 -0.14 -14.14 -0.91
N ASP A 73 0.94 -14.88 -0.72
CA ASP A 73 1.88 -14.68 0.37
C ASP A 73 2.91 -13.60 0.04
N LEU A 74 2.46 -12.38 0.14
CA LEU A 74 3.20 -11.15 -0.14
C LEU A 74 2.63 -9.98 0.67
N GLY A 75 3.35 -8.86 0.69
CA GLY A 75 2.87 -7.61 1.24
C GLY A 75 3.61 -7.16 2.50
N TYR A 76 2.87 -6.83 3.54
CA TYR A 76 3.38 -6.18 4.75
C TYR A 76 4.19 -4.92 4.40
N PRO A 77 3.59 -3.98 3.64
CA PRO A 77 4.30 -2.79 3.20
C PRO A 77 4.61 -1.87 4.38
N ASN A 78 5.75 -1.20 4.26
CA ASN A 78 6.09 -0.05 5.08
C ASN A 78 6.41 1.11 4.13
N ALA A 79 5.57 2.13 4.13
CA ALA A 79 5.63 3.25 3.21
C ALA A 79 6.20 4.51 3.87
N TRP A 80 6.89 5.30 3.08
CA TRP A 80 7.40 6.62 3.48
C TRP A 80 7.31 7.59 2.30
N THR A 81 7.40 8.87 2.58
CA THR A 81 7.50 9.90 1.55
C THR A 81 8.97 10.25 1.33
N THR A 82 9.39 10.26 0.07
CA THR A 82 10.74 10.65 -0.34
C THR A 82 10.88 12.17 -0.40
N ASP A 83 12.12 12.69 -0.38
CA ASP A 83 12.39 14.14 -0.41
C ASP A 83 11.85 14.82 -1.66
N ASP A 84 11.74 14.10 -2.78
CA ASP A 84 11.15 14.58 -4.04
C ASP A 84 9.64 14.35 -4.15
N GLY A 85 8.97 14.00 -3.05
CA GLY A 85 7.51 13.91 -2.97
C GLY A 85 6.90 12.65 -3.56
N LYS A 86 7.70 11.61 -3.79
CA LYS A 86 7.22 10.29 -4.19
C LYS A 86 6.92 9.41 -2.98
N VAL A 87 6.28 8.29 -3.22
CA VAL A 87 6.08 7.24 -2.23
C VAL A 87 7.17 6.18 -2.41
N GLY A 88 7.94 5.96 -1.35
CA GLY A 88 8.78 4.78 -1.21
C GLY A 88 8.03 3.73 -0.42
N VAL A 89 8.18 2.47 -0.78
CA VAL A 89 7.60 1.36 -0.03
C VAL A 89 8.52 0.15 -0.07
N ILE A 90 8.71 -0.48 1.09
CA ILE A 90 9.42 -1.74 1.24
C ILE A 90 8.42 -2.82 1.67
N TYR A 91 8.54 -4.01 1.12
CA TYR A 91 7.63 -5.13 1.37
C TYR A 91 8.29 -6.45 1.02
N TYR A 92 7.73 -7.57 1.47
CA TYR A 92 8.16 -8.87 0.96
C TYR A 92 7.26 -9.31 -0.21
N PHE A 93 7.84 -10.06 -1.12
CA PHE A 93 7.19 -10.41 -2.37
C PHE A 93 7.63 -11.78 -2.89
N ASN A 94 6.78 -12.41 -3.65
CA ASN A 94 7.11 -13.53 -4.52
C ASN A 94 6.59 -13.21 -5.92
N SER A 95 7.43 -13.41 -6.93
CA SER A 95 7.09 -13.07 -8.32
C SER A 95 6.51 -14.27 -9.06
N LYS A 96 5.52 -14.02 -9.91
CA LYS A 96 4.97 -15.05 -10.81
C LYS A 96 6.00 -15.60 -11.80
N ASP A 97 7.04 -14.83 -12.08
CA ASP A 97 8.11 -15.20 -13.01
C ASP A 97 9.27 -15.92 -12.31
N ASP A 98 9.18 -16.15 -11.01
CA ASP A 98 10.16 -16.93 -10.28
C ASP A 98 10.10 -18.40 -10.76
N PRO A 99 11.24 -18.98 -11.19
CA PRO A 99 11.27 -20.38 -11.65
C PRO A 99 10.98 -21.39 -10.53
N ILE A 100 11.15 -20.99 -9.27
CA ILE A 100 10.89 -21.84 -8.10
C ILE A 100 9.53 -21.45 -7.49
N GLN A 101 8.49 -22.19 -7.86
CA GLN A 101 7.14 -21.97 -7.36
C GLN A 101 6.72 -22.93 -6.22
N ALA A 102 7.56 -23.88 -5.86
CA ALA A 102 7.28 -24.81 -4.76
C ALA A 102 7.09 -24.06 -3.43
N GLY A 103 6.01 -24.36 -2.70
CA GLY A 103 5.69 -23.71 -1.44
C GLY A 103 5.27 -22.22 -1.58
N GLY A 104 4.86 -21.79 -2.77
CA GLY A 104 4.40 -20.41 -3.02
C GLY A 104 5.49 -19.47 -3.48
N GLY A 105 6.56 -19.99 -4.08
CA GLY A 105 7.66 -19.20 -4.63
C GLY A 105 8.72 -18.78 -3.62
N VAL A 106 9.75 -18.12 -4.11
CA VAL A 106 10.83 -17.56 -3.28
C VAL A 106 10.42 -16.18 -2.80
N ARG A 107 10.42 -15.98 -1.49
CA ARG A 107 10.12 -14.68 -0.90
C ARG A 107 11.38 -13.86 -0.77
N HIS A 108 11.29 -12.61 -1.14
CA HIS A 108 12.39 -11.65 -1.08
C HIS A 108 11.87 -10.26 -0.70
N ILE A 109 12.76 -9.41 -0.22
CA ILE A 109 12.43 -8.02 0.11
C ILE A 109 12.59 -7.16 -1.13
N VAL A 110 11.59 -6.33 -1.39
CA VAL A 110 11.53 -5.42 -2.54
C VAL A 110 11.30 -4.00 -2.05
N ARG A 111 11.90 -3.06 -2.75
CA ARG A 111 11.61 -1.64 -2.65
C ARG A 111 11.01 -1.14 -3.97
N SER A 112 9.89 -0.44 -3.89
CA SER A 112 9.33 0.32 -5.01
C SER A 112 9.31 1.80 -4.67
N ILE A 113 9.53 2.66 -5.66
CA ILE A 113 9.37 4.10 -5.56
C ILE A 113 8.49 4.55 -6.72
N PHE A 114 7.42 5.27 -6.43
CA PHE A 114 6.46 5.71 -7.43
C PHE A 114 5.86 7.07 -7.11
N SER A 115 5.44 7.78 -8.15
CA SER A 115 4.54 8.92 -8.02
C SER A 115 3.09 8.46 -8.12
N VAL A 116 2.24 8.91 -7.21
CA VAL A 116 0.79 8.59 -7.28
C VAL A 116 0.16 9.15 -8.53
N ASP A 117 0.66 10.27 -9.04
CA ASP A 117 0.14 10.91 -10.25
C ASP A 117 0.48 10.12 -11.51
N ASP A 118 1.59 9.37 -11.52
CA ASP A 118 1.99 8.50 -12.64
C ASP A 118 1.16 7.20 -12.70
N LEU A 119 0.58 6.78 -11.57
CA LEU A 119 -0.26 5.59 -11.49
C LEU A 119 -1.75 5.88 -11.72
N ALA A 120 -2.11 7.13 -11.60
CA ALA A 120 -3.51 7.56 -11.72
C ALA A 120 -4.02 7.52 -13.17
#